data_32003be3a2b6b3ffeafc79ab0dc5d143
#
_entry.id   32003be3a2b6b3ffeafc79ab0dc5d143
#
_cell.length_a   1.000
_cell.length_b   1.000
_cell.length_c   1.000
_cell.angle_alpha   90.00
_cell.angle_beta   90.00
_cell.angle_gamma   90.00
#
_symmetry.space_group_name_H-M   'P 1'
#
loop_
_entity.id
_entity.type
_entity.pdbx_description
1 polymer ?
#
loop_
_entity_poly.entity_id
_entity_poly.type
_entity_poly.pdbx_seq_one_letter_code
_entity_poly.pdbx_strand_id
1 'polypeptide(L)'
;MQVKLTKRVVDALQSHGNEVRIWDTEVRGFYARNQGHAGSSWWYGVKYRLGGKARYHVIGEDGASIPADLCDRLGLTRGAAWTPEAARREAERVRGLVRAGESPDADRGIPTLWGFAERYLDQHARPFKKPRSVEEDEGLFTRHLLPAFGDYRLDKIDQAAVTRFAQQRQSKPITVNRALALLSHVYTKAAEWGLVPKAMNPAQGVPRFREQHRERFLSAEELGRLGRALRELEAEDEVSRFALAAIRLLIFTGARPSEVLHLTWSMVDLGHGILSIPDSKTGAKVIHLSPPAAKLLAQLPRVDRDARVFPPHRREHKGQRVAEADLESAWRRVRDRAKLEGVRLYDAARHSFASLAVSGGASLYLVGGLLGHRKTSTTQRYAHLSADPLQAVNNAVGQRLAAALEGRKAKAPPALPQKARR
;
A
#
# COMPACT_ATOMS: atom_id res chain seq x y z
N MET A 1 -33.53 25.46 -29.17
CA MET A 1 -35.02 25.49 -29.15
C MET A 1 -35.46 25.64 -27.69
N GLN A 2 -36.48 26.41 -27.44
CA GLN A 2 -37.14 26.54 -26.12
C GLN A 2 -38.58 26.15 -26.24
N VAL A 3 -39.06 25.27 -25.33
CA VAL A 3 -40.43 24.76 -25.33
C VAL A 3 -40.79 24.26 -23.93
N LYS A 4 -42.04 24.28 -23.53
CA LYS A 4 -42.45 23.55 -22.33
C LYS A 4 -42.22 22.05 -22.52
N LEU A 5 -41.28 21.47 -21.77
CA LEU A 5 -40.93 20.04 -21.85
C LEU A 5 -42.10 19.25 -21.23
N THR A 6 -42.82 18.51 -22.06
CA THR A 6 -43.85 17.54 -21.67
C THR A 6 -43.53 16.19 -22.28
N LYS A 7 -44.13 15.13 -21.74
CA LYS A 7 -43.88 13.76 -22.27
C LYS A 7 -44.21 13.70 -23.77
N ARG A 8 -45.34 14.31 -24.19
CA ARG A 8 -45.73 14.39 -25.59
C ARG A 8 -44.71 15.11 -26.49
N VAL A 9 -44.04 16.16 -25.98
CA VAL A 9 -42.99 16.87 -26.69
C VAL A 9 -41.76 16.02 -26.82
N VAL A 10 -41.30 15.36 -25.71
CA VAL A 10 -40.11 14.49 -25.73
C VAL A 10 -40.29 13.27 -26.63
N ASP A 11 -41.46 12.65 -26.60
CA ASP A 11 -41.80 11.47 -27.45
C ASP A 11 -41.94 11.87 -28.95
N ALA A 12 -42.34 13.09 -29.25
CA ALA A 12 -42.45 13.56 -30.64
C ALA A 12 -41.14 14.02 -31.26
N LEU A 13 -40.08 14.14 -30.45
CA LEU A 13 -38.77 14.61 -30.93
C LEU A 13 -37.93 13.43 -31.44
N GLN A 14 -37.70 13.43 -32.75
CA GLN A 14 -36.79 12.45 -33.36
C GLN A 14 -35.34 12.98 -33.35
N SER A 15 -34.39 12.12 -33.05
CA SER A 15 -32.96 12.44 -33.16
C SER A 15 -32.52 12.34 -34.63
N HIS A 16 -31.97 13.40 -35.17
CA HIS A 16 -31.53 13.47 -36.59
C HIS A 16 -30.00 13.46 -36.72
N GLY A 17 -29.32 12.50 -36.04
CA GLY A 17 -27.88 12.27 -36.24
C GLY A 17 -26.93 13.23 -35.49
N ASN A 18 -27.43 14.28 -34.82
CA ASN A 18 -26.63 15.21 -34.03
C ASN A 18 -27.16 15.36 -32.59
N GLU A 19 -26.29 15.78 -31.68
CA GLU A 19 -26.71 16.10 -30.31
C GLU A 19 -27.78 17.18 -30.33
N VAL A 20 -28.95 16.93 -29.73
CA VAL A 20 -30.06 17.89 -29.60
C VAL A 20 -30.26 18.25 -28.15
N ARG A 21 -30.32 19.54 -27.85
CA ARG A 21 -30.63 20.06 -26.51
C ARG A 21 -31.80 21.05 -26.59
N ILE A 22 -32.80 20.78 -25.79
CA ILE A 22 -34.05 21.56 -25.74
C ILE A 22 -34.19 22.11 -24.34
N TRP A 23 -34.40 23.44 -24.27
CA TRP A 23 -34.52 24.15 -23.00
C TRP A 23 -35.99 24.31 -22.63
N ASP A 24 -36.30 24.11 -21.36
CA ASP A 24 -37.62 24.31 -20.81
C ASP A 24 -37.96 25.80 -20.66
N THR A 25 -39.20 26.14 -20.93
CA THR A 25 -39.69 27.54 -20.79
C THR A 25 -40.13 27.88 -19.38
N GLU A 26 -40.51 26.90 -18.56
CA GLU A 26 -41.01 27.10 -17.20
C GLU A 26 -39.85 27.18 -16.17
N VAL A 27 -38.88 26.32 -16.27
CA VAL A 27 -37.74 26.30 -15.34
C VAL A 27 -36.44 26.71 -16.04
N ARG A 28 -35.99 27.91 -15.72
CA ARG A 28 -34.76 28.46 -16.32
C ARG A 28 -33.56 27.53 -16.12
N GLY A 29 -32.97 27.13 -17.25
CA GLY A 29 -31.79 26.26 -17.26
C GLY A 29 -32.09 24.77 -17.21
N PHE A 30 -33.34 24.36 -17.06
CA PHE A 30 -33.76 22.96 -17.24
C PHE A 30 -33.75 22.61 -18.74
N TYR A 31 -33.28 21.39 -19.07
CA TYR A 31 -33.21 20.94 -20.46
C TYR A 31 -33.39 19.43 -20.59
N ALA A 32 -33.83 19.01 -21.77
CA ALA A 32 -33.71 17.64 -22.24
C ALA A 32 -32.61 17.55 -23.30
N ARG A 33 -31.82 16.49 -23.29
CA ARG A 33 -30.72 16.27 -24.21
C ARG A 33 -30.79 14.84 -24.77
N ASN A 34 -30.56 14.71 -26.09
CA ASN A 34 -30.35 13.43 -26.77
C ASN A 34 -29.01 13.49 -27.52
N GLN A 35 -28.24 12.39 -27.49
CA GLN A 35 -26.90 12.33 -28.10
C GLN A 35 -26.92 12.18 -29.63
N GLY A 36 -28.08 11.93 -30.24
CA GLY A 36 -28.26 11.95 -31.69
C GLY A 36 -27.98 10.63 -32.41
N HIS A 37 -27.52 9.57 -31.74
CA HIS A 37 -27.33 8.27 -32.39
C HIS A 37 -28.61 7.41 -32.29
N ALA A 38 -28.76 6.46 -33.20
CA ALA A 38 -29.89 5.54 -33.20
C ALA A 38 -29.97 4.79 -31.88
N GLY A 39 -31.15 4.84 -31.23
CA GLY A 39 -31.39 4.21 -29.91
C GLY A 39 -30.92 5.02 -28.73
N SER A 40 -30.43 6.26 -28.90
CA SER A 40 -30.07 7.13 -27.76
C SER A 40 -31.31 7.64 -27.01
N SER A 41 -31.28 7.51 -25.69
CA SER A 41 -32.34 7.98 -24.81
C SER A 41 -32.27 9.49 -24.57
N TRP A 42 -33.39 10.08 -24.09
CA TRP A 42 -33.43 11.44 -23.63
C TRP A 42 -32.94 11.54 -22.19
N TRP A 43 -32.10 12.54 -21.91
CA TRP A 43 -31.57 12.82 -20.58
C TRP A 43 -32.01 14.21 -20.14
N TYR A 44 -32.44 14.31 -18.89
CA TYR A 44 -32.79 15.57 -18.26
C TYR A 44 -31.62 16.15 -17.47
N GLY A 45 -31.50 17.47 -17.47
CA GLY A 45 -30.49 18.16 -16.68
C GLY A 45 -30.84 19.63 -16.46
N VAL A 46 -30.10 20.28 -15.56
CA VAL A 46 -30.24 21.72 -15.30
C VAL A 46 -28.88 22.41 -15.33
N LYS A 47 -28.83 23.56 -16.03
CA LYS A 47 -27.68 24.46 -16.03
C LYS A 47 -27.89 25.55 -14.98
N TYR A 48 -26.88 25.75 -14.12
CA TYR A 48 -26.90 26.76 -13.07
C TYR A 48 -25.54 27.45 -12.92
N ARG A 49 -25.47 28.52 -12.13
CA ARG A 49 -24.21 29.17 -11.74
C ARG A 49 -24.05 29.11 -10.23
N LEU A 50 -22.84 28.69 -9.79
CA LEU A 50 -22.46 28.69 -8.38
C LEU A 50 -21.02 29.20 -8.26
N GLY A 51 -20.80 30.20 -7.40
CA GLY A 51 -19.48 30.84 -7.28
C GLY A 51 -18.99 31.48 -8.59
N GLY A 52 -19.90 32.07 -9.38
CA GLY A 52 -19.60 32.72 -10.67
C GLY A 52 -19.38 31.79 -11.85
N LYS A 53 -19.24 30.45 -11.63
CA LYS A 53 -18.98 29.45 -12.67
C LYS A 53 -20.27 28.76 -13.12
N ALA A 54 -20.43 28.58 -14.45
CA ALA A 54 -21.52 27.78 -15.00
C ALA A 54 -21.27 26.29 -14.77
N ARG A 55 -22.27 25.58 -14.30
CA ARG A 55 -22.27 24.15 -14.04
C ARG A 55 -23.49 23.47 -14.63
N TYR A 56 -23.39 22.17 -14.86
CA TYR A 56 -24.46 21.33 -15.39
C TYR A 56 -24.71 20.21 -14.39
N HIS A 57 -25.97 19.99 -14.04
CA HIS A 57 -26.43 18.91 -13.20
C HIS A 57 -27.32 17.98 -14.03
N VAL A 58 -26.92 16.71 -14.16
CA VAL A 58 -27.72 15.70 -14.86
C VAL A 58 -28.76 15.16 -13.88
N ILE A 59 -30.01 15.14 -14.25
CA ILE A 59 -31.13 14.69 -13.41
C ILE A 59 -31.37 13.20 -13.57
N GLY A 60 -31.60 12.74 -14.79
CA GLY A 60 -31.84 11.34 -15.06
C GLY A 60 -32.22 11.08 -16.51
N GLU A 61 -32.27 9.81 -16.87
CA GLU A 61 -32.70 9.33 -18.18
C GLU A 61 -34.22 9.15 -18.22
N ASP A 62 -34.86 9.57 -19.31
CA ASP A 62 -36.30 9.43 -19.48
C ASP A 62 -36.72 7.96 -19.42
N GLY A 63 -37.72 7.65 -18.61
CA GLY A 63 -38.20 6.29 -18.39
C GLY A 63 -37.38 5.44 -17.39
N ALA A 64 -36.18 5.88 -16.98
CA ALA A 64 -35.41 5.17 -15.96
C ALA A 64 -35.99 5.37 -14.57
N SER A 65 -35.84 4.37 -13.68
CA SER A 65 -36.35 4.43 -12.31
C SER A 65 -35.67 5.53 -11.49
N ILE A 66 -36.47 6.26 -10.73
CA ILE A 66 -36.00 7.28 -9.79
C ILE A 66 -35.56 6.59 -8.49
N PRO A 67 -34.37 6.91 -7.93
CA PRO A 67 -33.93 6.42 -6.63
C PRO A 67 -34.97 6.66 -5.54
N ALA A 68 -35.16 5.66 -4.64
CA ALA A 68 -36.23 5.69 -3.64
C ALA A 68 -36.15 6.92 -2.71
N ASP A 69 -34.94 7.31 -2.29
CA ASP A 69 -34.70 8.48 -1.46
C ASP A 69 -35.05 9.80 -2.19
N LEU A 70 -34.91 9.82 -3.49
CA LEU A 70 -35.27 10.97 -4.32
C LEU A 70 -36.76 11.01 -4.59
N CYS A 71 -37.43 9.85 -4.74
CA CYS A 71 -38.89 9.77 -4.78
C CYS A 71 -39.50 10.40 -3.52
N ASP A 72 -39.01 10.03 -2.34
CA ASP A 72 -39.49 10.57 -1.06
C ASP A 72 -39.32 12.10 -0.99
N ARG A 73 -38.18 12.64 -1.46
CA ARG A 73 -37.91 14.11 -1.50
C ARG A 73 -38.77 14.87 -2.50
N LEU A 74 -39.11 14.21 -3.60
CA LEU A 74 -39.91 14.85 -4.66
C LEU A 74 -41.42 14.64 -4.47
N GLY A 75 -41.81 13.90 -3.41
CA GLY A 75 -43.22 13.54 -3.17
C GLY A 75 -43.78 12.62 -4.26
N LEU A 76 -42.94 11.69 -4.76
CA LEU A 76 -43.31 10.74 -5.78
C LEU A 76 -43.42 9.32 -5.17
N THR A 77 -44.23 8.46 -5.79
CA THR A 77 -44.33 7.08 -5.41
C THR A 77 -42.99 6.33 -5.66
N ARG A 78 -42.54 5.50 -4.72
CA ARG A 78 -41.34 4.68 -4.90
C ARG A 78 -41.52 3.76 -6.13
N GLY A 79 -40.49 3.71 -6.96
CA GLY A 79 -40.52 3.00 -8.25
C GLY A 79 -41.01 3.86 -9.42
N ALA A 80 -41.30 5.14 -9.20
CA ALA A 80 -41.63 6.05 -10.30
C ALA A 80 -40.43 6.15 -11.28
N ALA A 81 -40.75 6.40 -12.55
CA ALA A 81 -39.76 6.65 -13.58
C ALA A 81 -39.58 8.13 -13.85
N TRP A 82 -38.42 8.52 -14.38
CA TRP A 82 -38.18 9.90 -14.82
C TRP A 82 -39.11 10.27 -15.98
N THR A 83 -39.84 11.31 -15.79
CA THR A 83 -40.63 12.00 -16.79
C THR A 83 -40.22 13.48 -16.83
N PRO A 84 -40.60 14.27 -17.88
CA PRO A 84 -40.31 15.71 -17.89
C PRO A 84 -40.82 16.42 -16.65
N GLU A 85 -41.99 16.02 -16.14
CA GLU A 85 -42.61 16.62 -14.95
C GLU A 85 -41.84 16.30 -13.68
N ALA A 86 -41.44 15.02 -13.49
CA ALA A 86 -40.61 14.60 -12.36
C ALA A 86 -39.23 15.28 -12.40
N ALA A 87 -38.63 15.36 -13.58
CA ALA A 87 -37.34 16.01 -13.79
C ALA A 87 -37.41 17.52 -13.58
N ARG A 88 -38.54 18.16 -13.91
CA ARG A 88 -38.77 19.60 -13.64
C ARG A 88 -38.81 19.85 -12.12
N ARG A 89 -39.53 19.04 -11.34
CA ARG A 89 -39.51 19.15 -9.86
C ARG A 89 -38.07 19.05 -9.30
N GLU A 90 -37.27 18.13 -9.78
CA GLU A 90 -35.88 18.04 -9.36
C GLU A 90 -35.07 19.26 -9.81
N ALA A 91 -35.28 19.78 -11.02
CA ALA A 91 -34.62 20.99 -11.48
C ALA A 91 -34.99 22.24 -10.61
N GLU A 92 -36.23 22.33 -10.14
CA GLU A 92 -36.66 23.36 -9.20
C GLU A 92 -35.98 23.23 -7.84
N ARG A 93 -35.92 21.99 -7.30
CA ARG A 93 -35.21 21.69 -6.05
C ARG A 93 -33.74 22.09 -6.15
N VAL A 94 -33.06 21.67 -7.22
CA VAL A 94 -31.67 22.03 -7.52
C VAL A 94 -31.46 23.54 -7.54
N ARG A 95 -32.38 24.28 -8.17
CA ARG A 95 -32.30 25.72 -8.19
C ARG A 95 -32.55 26.38 -6.83
N GLY A 96 -33.39 25.76 -6.00
CA GLY A 96 -33.59 26.18 -4.61
C GLY A 96 -32.29 26.10 -3.82
N LEU A 97 -31.59 24.97 -3.88
CA LEU A 97 -30.27 24.77 -3.24
C LEU A 97 -29.24 25.80 -3.73
N VAL A 98 -29.15 26.01 -5.04
CA VAL A 98 -28.23 27.00 -5.62
C VAL A 98 -28.50 28.42 -5.13
N ARG A 99 -29.80 28.81 -4.97
CA ARG A 99 -30.18 30.11 -4.39
C ARG A 99 -29.77 30.23 -2.91
N ALA A 100 -29.80 29.11 -2.17
CA ALA A 100 -29.33 29.06 -0.79
C ALA A 100 -27.78 29.04 -0.68
N GLY A 101 -27.06 29.08 -1.81
CA GLY A 101 -25.59 28.99 -1.86
C GLY A 101 -25.06 27.55 -1.75
N GLU A 102 -25.93 26.55 -1.76
CA GLU A 102 -25.60 25.15 -1.64
C GLU A 102 -25.34 24.51 -3.00
N SER A 103 -24.42 23.53 -3.04
CA SER A 103 -24.18 22.76 -4.26
C SER A 103 -25.25 21.67 -4.40
N PRO A 104 -25.99 21.61 -5.54
CA PRO A 104 -26.93 20.52 -5.78
C PRO A 104 -26.30 19.13 -5.80
N ASP A 105 -25.00 19.08 -6.09
CA ASP A 105 -24.22 17.85 -6.13
C ASP A 105 -23.69 17.45 -4.75
N ALA A 106 -23.84 18.31 -3.74
CA ALA A 106 -23.45 18.00 -2.37
C ALA A 106 -24.25 16.82 -1.78
N ASP A 107 -25.48 16.63 -2.25
CA ASP A 107 -26.37 15.57 -1.77
C ASP A 107 -26.48 14.35 -2.72
N ARG A 108 -25.91 14.46 -3.92
CA ARG A 108 -25.88 13.38 -4.90
C ARG A 108 -24.79 12.39 -4.58
N GLY A 109 -25.22 11.32 -3.91
CA GLY A 109 -24.49 10.08 -3.99
C GLY A 109 -23.17 10.06 -3.23
N ILE A 110 -23.10 10.71 -2.05
CA ILE A 110 -22.03 10.34 -1.13
C ILE A 110 -22.23 8.86 -0.83
N PRO A 111 -21.36 7.98 -1.35
CA PRO A 111 -21.55 6.55 -1.21
C PRO A 111 -21.38 6.12 0.23
N THR A 112 -21.91 4.95 0.56
CA THR A 112 -21.50 4.24 1.77
C THR A 112 -20.03 3.88 1.68
N LEU A 113 -19.40 3.60 2.82
CA LEU A 113 -18.01 3.15 2.81
C LEU A 113 -17.85 1.86 2.00
N TRP A 114 -18.86 0.98 1.99
CA TRP A 114 -18.87 -0.23 1.16
C TRP A 114 -18.75 0.10 -0.33
N GLY A 115 -19.67 0.90 -0.85
CA GLY A 115 -19.65 1.28 -2.27
C GLY A 115 -18.39 2.08 -2.67
N PHE A 116 -17.85 2.89 -1.74
CA PHE A 116 -16.62 3.62 -2.00
C PHE A 116 -15.37 2.73 -1.95
N ALA A 117 -15.35 1.69 -1.10
CA ALA A 117 -14.21 0.78 -0.98
C ALA A 117 -13.94 0.05 -2.30
N GLU A 118 -14.99 -0.45 -2.99
CA GLU A 118 -14.86 -1.06 -4.32
C GLU A 118 -14.29 -0.07 -5.33
N ARG A 119 -14.86 1.13 -5.39
CA ARG A 119 -14.37 2.18 -6.28
C ARG A 119 -12.91 2.57 -5.97
N TYR A 120 -12.54 2.67 -4.70
CA TYR A 120 -11.17 2.94 -4.28
C TYR A 120 -10.20 1.84 -4.72
N LEU A 121 -10.60 0.57 -4.57
CA LEU A 121 -9.78 -0.57 -4.99
C LEU A 121 -9.58 -0.56 -6.50
N ASP A 122 -10.64 -0.37 -7.28
CA ASP A 122 -10.59 -0.43 -8.74
C ASP A 122 -9.88 0.77 -9.37
N GLN A 123 -10.22 1.98 -8.93
CA GLN A 123 -9.75 3.20 -9.57
C GLN A 123 -8.42 3.73 -8.99
N HIS A 124 -8.02 3.27 -7.78
CA HIS A 124 -6.79 3.73 -7.16
C HIS A 124 -5.86 2.60 -6.71
N ALA A 125 -6.33 1.62 -5.92
CA ALA A 125 -5.40 0.68 -5.32
C ALA A 125 -4.79 -0.26 -6.37
N ARG A 126 -5.60 -0.92 -7.20
CA ARG A 126 -5.13 -1.86 -8.22
C ARG A 126 -4.23 -1.21 -9.27
N PRO A 127 -4.54 -0.02 -9.84
CA PRO A 127 -3.67 0.62 -10.82
C PRO A 127 -2.36 1.18 -10.27
N PHE A 128 -2.33 1.65 -9.01
CA PHE A 128 -1.21 2.45 -8.50
C PHE A 128 -0.44 1.84 -7.33
N LYS A 129 -0.90 0.71 -6.76
CA LYS A 129 -0.22 0.03 -5.66
C LYS A 129 0.35 -1.32 -6.10
N LYS A 130 1.37 -1.79 -5.40
CA LYS A 130 1.87 -3.16 -5.60
C LYS A 130 0.79 -4.18 -5.18
N PRO A 131 0.67 -5.34 -5.86
CA PRO A 131 -0.38 -6.34 -5.58
C PRO A 131 -0.52 -6.69 -4.09
N ARG A 132 0.59 -6.87 -3.39
CA ARG A 132 0.60 -7.14 -1.94
C ARG A 132 -0.07 -6.04 -1.11
N SER A 133 0.12 -4.77 -1.50
CA SER A 133 -0.51 -3.64 -0.79
C SER A 133 -2.00 -3.57 -1.06
N VAL A 134 -2.45 -3.99 -2.25
CA VAL A 134 -3.88 -4.12 -2.57
C VAL A 134 -4.51 -5.20 -1.71
N GLU A 135 -3.90 -6.39 -1.61
CA GLU A 135 -4.36 -7.47 -0.74
C GLU A 135 -4.44 -7.06 0.75
N GLU A 136 -3.46 -6.26 1.21
CA GLU A 136 -3.47 -5.72 2.57
C GLU A 136 -4.62 -4.75 2.78
N ASP A 137 -4.88 -3.83 1.83
CA ASP A 137 -6.01 -2.90 1.87
C ASP A 137 -7.36 -3.66 1.84
N GLU A 138 -7.53 -4.62 0.91
CA GLU A 138 -8.71 -5.48 0.85
C GLU A 138 -8.95 -6.22 2.17
N GLY A 139 -7.87 -6.75 2.75
CA GLY A 139 -7.94 -7.41 4.04
C GLY A 139 -8.34 -6.48 5.21
N LEU A 140 -7.88 -5.23 5.20
CA LEU A 140 -8.26 -4.22 6.20
C LEU A 140 -9.72 -3.77 6.00
N PHE A 141 -10.16 -3.59 4.77
CA PHE A 141 -11.57 -3.32 4.48
C PHE A 141 -12.46 -4.45 5.00
N THR A 142 -12.25 -5.68 4.50
CA THR A 142 -13.15 -6.81 4.76
C THR A 142 -13.20 -7.20 6.23
N ARG A 143 -12.07 -7.20 6.92
CA ARG A 143 -12.00 -7.70 8.31
C ARG A 143 -12.22 -6.63 9.37
N HIS A 144 -12.07 -5.34 9.04
CA HIS A 144 -12.06 -4.29 10.05
C HIS A 144 -12.95 -3.09 9.73
N LEU A 145 -12.81 -2.47 8.56
CA LEU A 145 -13.50 -1.22 8.26
C LEU A 145 -14.95 -1.42 7.82
N LEU A 146 -15.20 -2.36 6.92
CA LEU A 146 -16.55 -2.62 6.42
C LEU A 146 -17.49 -3.20 7.48
N PRO A 147 -17.07 -4.11 8.39
CA PRO A 147 -17.93 -4.55 9.49
C PRO A 147 -18.28 -3.43 10.48
N ALA A 148 -17.47 -2.37 10.55
CA ALA A 148 -17.70 -1.27 11.48
C ALA A 148 -18.45 -0.09 10.84
N PHE A 149 -18.20 0.18 9.57
CA PHE A 149 -18.64 1.40 8.91
C PHE A 149 -19.21 1.19 7.51
N GLY A 150 -19.28 -0.05 7.00
CA GLY A 150 -19.63 -0.35 5.62
C GLY A 150 -20.95 0.26 5.16
N ASP A 151 -21.97 0.19 6.00
CA ASP A 151 -23.31 0.70 5.72
C ASP A 151 -23.47 2.21 5.94
N TYR A 152 -22.47 2.85 6.56
CA TYR A 152 -22.52 4.29 6.78
C TYR A 152 -22.07 5.04 5.53
N ARG A 153 -22.80 6.08 5.15
CA ARG A 153 -22.35 7.05 4.17
C ARG A 153 -21.08 7.74 4.69
N LEU A 154 -20.19 8.12 3.77
CA LEU A 154 -18.92 8.77 4.14
C LEU A 154 -19.13 10.06 4.97
N ASP A 155 -20.19 10.83 4.72
CA ASP A 155 -20.51 12.05 5.48
C ASP A 155 -21.12 11.79 6.86
N LYS A 156 -21.42 10.54 7.19
CA LYS A 156 -22.01 10.12 8.48
C LYS A 156 -21.04 9.40 9.40
N ILE A 157 -19.82 9.14 8.96
CA ILE A 157 -18.76 8.57 9.81
C ILE A 157 -18.04 9.71 10.51
N ASP A 158 -18.28 9.88 11.79
CA ASP A 158 -17.67 10.93 12.60
C ASP A 158 -16.40 10.45 13.32
N GLN A 159 -15.62 11.41 13.83
CA GLN A 159 -14.39 11.13 14.57
C GLN A 159 -14.65 10.35 15.86
N ALA A 160 -15.79 10.55 16.52
CA ALA A 160 -16.14 9.85 17.75
C ALA A 160 -16.36 8.35 17.48
N ALA A 161 -17.03 7.99 16.37
CA ALA A 161 -17.21 6.61 15.95
C ALA A 161 -15.86 5.94 15.62
N VAL A 162 -14.95 6.66 14.92
CA VAL A 162 -13.61 6.14 14.61
C VAL A 162 -12.75 5.97 15.88
N THR A 163 -12.90 6.87 16.84
CA THR A 163 -12.21 6.75 18.14
C THR A 163 -12.71 5.53 18.91
N ARG A 164 -14.04 5.31 19.00
CA ARG A 164 -14.60 4.11 19.62
C ARG A 164 -14.15 2.82 18.94
N PHE A 165 -14.14 2.81 17.60
CA PHE A 165 -13.60 1.69 16.83
C PHE A 165 -12.15 1.34 17.22
N ALA A 166 -11.30 2.36 17.35
CA ALA A 166 -9.90 2.17 17.74
C ALA A 166 -9.80 1.62 19.18
N GLN A 167 -10.52 2.20 20.14
CA GLN A 167 -10.52 1.79 21.54
C GLN A 167 -10.97 0.34 21.74
N GLN A 168 -12.05 -0.09 21.08
CA GLN A 168 -12.57 -1.45 21.15
C GLN A 168 -11.58 -2.51 20.64
N ARG A 169 -10.58 -2.11 19.86
CA ARG A 169 -9.59 -3.00 19.23
C ARG A 169 -8.15 -2.75 19.69
N GLN A 170 -7.97 -2.10 20.85
CA GLN A 170 -6.66 -1.73 21.39
C GLN A 170 -5.70 -2.93 21.61
N SER A 171 -6.22 -4.15 21.73
CA SER A 171 -5.41 -5.37 21.82
C SER A 171 -4.60 -5.68 20.55
N LYS A 172 -4.94 -5.04 19.41
CA LYS A 172 -4.25 -5.20 18.13
C LYS A 172 -3.75 -3.86 17.58
N PRO A 173 -2.87 -3.15 18.29
CA PRO A 173 -2.51 -1.75 18.02
C PRO A 173 -2.00 -1.52 16.59
N ILE A 174 -1.14 -2.38 16.08
CA ILE A 174 -0.57 -2.27 14.72
C ILE A 174 -1.66 -2.36 13.66
N THR A 175 -2.59 -3.31 13.83
CA THR A 175 -3.70 -3.50 12.88
C THR A 175 -4.64 -2.30 12.87
N VAL A 176 -4.95 -1.77 14.05
CA VAL A 176 -5.80 -0.57 14.19
C VAL A 176 -5.13 0.64 13.56
N ASN A 177 -3.85 0.86 13.82
CA ASN A 177 -3.10 1.96 13.22
C ASN A 177 -3.10 1.89 11.68
N ARG A 178 -2.98 0.68 11.11
CA ARG A 178 -3.08 0.46 9.66
C ARG A 178 -4.49 0.73 9.13
N ALA A 179 -5.52 0.26 9.82
CA ALA A 179 -6.91 0.51 9.44
C ALA A 179 -7.23 2.01 9.47
N LEU A 180 -6.79 2.73 10.50
CA LEU A 180 -6.92 4.19 10.58
C LEU A 180 -6.15 4.91 9.47
N ALA A 181 -4.96 4.41 9.08
CA ALA A 181 -4.19 4.97 7.97
C ALA A 181 -4.92 4.77 6.63
N LEU A 182 -5.47 3.57 6.41
CA LEU A 182 -6.27 3.29 5.21
C LEU A 182 -7.53 4.16 5.18
N LEU A 183 -8.28 4.25 6.27
CA LEU A 183 -9.48 5.08 6.37
C LEU A 183 -9.15 6.55 6.06
N SER A 184 -8.08 7.07 6.63
CA SER A 184 -7.62 8.44 6.36
C SER A 184 -7.29 8.65 4.88
N HIS A 185 -6.64 7.67 4.24
CA HIS A 185 -6.33 7.74 2.81
C HIS A 185 -7.57 7.64 1.93
N VAL A 186 -8.54 6.82 2.31
CA VAL A 186 -9.86 6.71 1.68
C VAL A 186 -10.56 8.06 1.64
N TYR A 187 -10.59 8.78 2.76
CA TYR A 187 -11.19 10.13 2.80
C TYR A 187 -10.40 11.17 2.00
N THR A 188 -9.09 11.03 1.94
CA THR A 188 -8.27 11.87 1.05
C THR A 188 -8.69 11.66 -0.41
N LYS A 189 -8.88 10.41 -0.84
CA LYS A 189 -9.34 10.09 -2.20
C LYS A 189 -10.79 10.50 -2.44
N ALA A 190 -11.68 10.31 -1.47
CA ALA A 190 -13.05 10.78 -1.57
C ALA A 190 -13.14 12.31 -1.76
N ALA A 191 -12.27 13.05 -1.07
CA ALA A 191 -12.16 14.50 -1.24
C ALA A 191 -11.55 14.91 -2.60
N GLU A 192 -10.51 14.22 -3.06
CA GLU A 192 -9.92 14.43 -4.39
C GLU A 192 -10.93 14.16 -5.51
N TRP A 193 -11.84 13.20 -5.32
CA TRP A 193 -12.90 12.87 -6.28
C TRP A 193 -14.19 13.71 -6.08
N GLY A 194 -14.15 14.71 -5.19
CA GLY A 194 -15.23 15.66 -4.99
C GLY A 194 -16.46 15.11 -4.27
N LEU A 195 -16.35 13.98 -3.58
CA LEU A 195 -17.46 13.32 -2.89
C LEU A 195 -17.70 13.88 -1.49
N VAL A 196 -16.64 14.31 -0.82
CA VAL A 196 -16.68 14.91 0.52
C VAL A 196 -15.77 16.13 0.60
N PRO A 197 -16.01 17.09 1.49
CA PRO A 197 -15.09 18.19 1.74
C PRO A 197 -13.73 17.68 2.26
N LYS A 198 -12.64 18.36 1.89
CA LYS A 198 -11.29 17.98 2.32
C LYS A 198 -11.10 17.95 3.85
N ALA A 199 -11.84 18.79 4.56
CA ALA A 199 -11.82 18.86 6.04
C ALA A 199 -12.58 17.69 6.71
N MET A 200 -13.35 16.91 5.96
CA MET A 200 -14.20 15.83 6.49
C MET A 200 -13.44 14.50 6.56
N ASN A 201 -12.31 14.44 7.24
CA ASN A 201 -11.57 13.19 7.44
C ASN A 201 -11.71 12.74 8.92
N PRO A 202 -12.58 11.78 9.25
CA PRO A 202 -12.85 11.39 10.63
C PRO A 202 -11.70 10.62 11.28
N ALA A 203 -10.73 10.16 10.52
CA ALA A 203 -9.51 9.52 11.04
C ALA A 203 -8.42 10.54 11.36
N GLN A 204 -8.59 11.81 10.96
CA GLN A 204 -7.67 12.88 11.29
C GLN A 204 -7.83 13.26 12.76
N GLY A 205 -6.70 13.35 13.48
CA GLY A 205 -6.72 13.69 14.93
C GLY A 205 -7.04 12.51 15.86
N VAL A 206 -7.39 11.31 15.34
CA VAL A 206 -7.51 10.11 16.18
C VAL A 206 -6.10 9.65 16.60
N PRO A 207 -5.81 9.56 17.91
CA PRO A 207 -4.50 9.14 18.39
C PRO A 207 -4.13 7.76 17.90
N ARG A 208 -2.87 7.60 17.47
CA ARG A 208 -2.31 6.29 17.12
C ARG A 208 -1.79 5.59 18.36
N PHE A 209 -1.97 4.28 18.42
CA PHE A 209 -1.36 3.47 19.45
C PHE A 209 0.17 3.44 19.27
N ARG A 210 0.89 3.44 20.39
CA ARG A 210 2.34 3.23 20.37
C ARG A 210 2.64 1.82 19.87
N GLU A 211 3.41 1.71 18.82
CA GLU A 211 3.88 0.43 18.31
C GLU A 211 5.21 0.07 18.98
N GLN A 212 5.26 -1.13 19.59
CA GLN A 212 6.52 -1.67 20.09
C GLN A 212 7.23 -2.36 18.96
N HIS A 213 8.42 -1.90 18.63
CA HIS A 213 9.30 -2.59 17.69
C HIS A 213 9.96 -3.76 18.41
N ARG A 214 9.97 -4.91 17.74
CA ARG A 214 10.72 -6.06 18.24
C ARG A 214 12.20 -5.82 18.00
N GLU A 215 13.00 -6.00 19.05
CA GLU A 215 14.45 -5.90 19.05
C GLU A 215 15.03 -7.28 19.34
N ARG A 216 14.86 -8.21 18.41
CA ARG A 216 15.35 -9.60 18.54
C ARG A 216 16.37 -9.89 17.47
N PHE A 217 17.57 -10.23 17.89
CA PHE A 217 18.68 -10.75 17.07
C PHE A 217 19.29 -11.96 17.78
N LEU A 218 20.00 -12.80 17.04
CA LEU A 218 20.57 -14.02 17.55
C LEU A 218 21.91 -13.77 18.24
N SER A 219 22.14 -14.44 19.38
CA SER A 219 23.45 -14.52 20.01
C SER A 219 24.40 -15.44 19.23
N ALA A 220 25.68 -15.40 19.54
CA ALA A 220 26.66 -16.31 18.93
C ALA A 220 26.31 -17.78 19.15
N GLU A 221 25.83 -18.14 20.36
CA GLU A 221 25.39 -19.49 20.68
C GLU A 221 24.17 -19.91 19.88
N GLU A 222 23.18 -18.99 19.74
CA GLU A 222 21.99 -19.22 18.94
C GLU A 222 22.31 -19.40 17.45
N LEU A 223 23.25 -18.62 16.92
CA LEU A 223 23.77 -18.79 15.56
C LEU A 223 24.47 -20.15 15.41
N GLY A 224 25.22 -20.59 16.43
CA GLY A 224 25.81 -21.91 16.46
C GLY A 224 24.78 -23.04 16.42
N ARG A 225 23.69 -22.93 17.22
CA ARG A 225 22.58 -23.89 17.19
C ARG A 225 21.87 -23.87 15.84
N LEU A 226 21.60 -22.67 15.29
CA LEU A 226 21.01 -22.50 13.97
C LEU A 226 21.85 -23.19 12.88
N GLY A 227 23.15 -22.99 12.90
CA GLY A 227 24.06 -23.61 11.95
C GLY A 227 24.09 -25.16 12.04
N ARG A 228 24.01 -25.72 13.24
CA ARG A 228 23.86 -27.18 13.43
C ARG A 228 22.56 -27.70 12.87
N ALA A 229 21.44 -27.09 13.24
CA ALA A 229 20.12 -27.48 12.77
C ALA A 229 19.99 -27.46 11.24
N LEU A 230 20.60 -26.46 10.59
CA LEU A 230 20.60 -26.35 9.12
C LEU A 230 21.40 -27.52 8.49
N ARG A 231 22.51 -27.97 9.10
CA ARG A 231 23.30 -29.12 8.59
C ARG A 231 22.60 -30.46 8.83
N GLU A 232 22.00 -30.64 10.00
CA GLU A 232 21.26 -31.86 10.34
C GLU A 232 20.08 -32.07 9.40
N LEU A 233 19.22 -31.05 9.22
CA LEU A 233 18.05 -31.12 8.33
C LEU A 233 18.45 -31.31 6.85
N GLU A 234 19.62 -30.81 6.45
CA GLU A 234 20.13 -31.03 5.11
C GLU A 234 20.61 -32.49 4.92
N ALA A 235 21.24 -33.06 5.94
CA ALA A 235 21.70 -34.47 5.92
C ALA A 235 20.53 -35.46 5.97
N GLU A 236 19.45 -35.10 6.68
CA GLU A 236 18.23 -35.92 6.79
C GLU A 236 17.35 -35.87 5.53
N ASP A 237 17.61 -34.92 4.59
CA ASP A 237 16.79 -34.63 3.37
C ASP A 237 15.31 -34.42 3.64
N GLU A 238 14.96 -34.00 4.88
CA GLU A 238 13.58 -33.76 5.29
C GLU A 238 13.04 -32.41 4.82
N VAL A 239 13.92 -31.48 4.49
CA VAL A 239 13.61 -30.12 4.09
C VAL A 239 14.26 -29.81 2.76
N SER A 240 13.51 -29.18 1.86
CA SER A 240 14.06 -28.79 0.56
C SER A 240 15.40 -28.06 0.69
N ARG A 241 16.42 -28.59 0.00
CA ARG A 241 17.75 -27.96 -0.07
C ARG A 241 17.71 -26.52 -0.55
N PHE A 242 16.77 -26.19 -1.43
CA PHE A 242 16.57 -24.80 -1.91
C PHE A 242 16.03 -23.91 -0.80
N ALA A 243 15.11 -24.39 0.03
CA ALA A 243 14.61 -23.64 1.17
C ALA A 243 15.68 -23.41 2.24
N LEU A 244 16.50 -24.46 2.55
CA LEU A 244 17.65 -24.34 3.48
C LEU A 244 18.69 -23.35 2.94
N ALA A 245 18.98 -23.42 1.64
CA ALA A 245 19.91 -22.51 0.98
C ALA A 245 19.39 -21.07 0.96
N ALA A 246 18.08 -20.86 0.74
CA ALA A 246 17.46 -19.54 0.83
C ALA A 246 17.58 -18.95 2.25
N ILE A 247 17.36 -19.76 3.30
CA ILE A 247 17.57 -19.35 4.70
C ILE A 247 19.03 -18.93 4.93
N ARG A 248 20.00 -19.72 4.47
CA ARG A 248 21.43 -19.37 4.59
C ARG A 248 21.76 -18.08 3.85
N LEU A 249 21.26 -17.89 2.62
CA LEU A 249 21.49 -16.67 1.84
C LEU A 249 20.90 -15.44 2.53
N LEU A 250 19.71 -15.57 3.12
CA LEU A 250 19.10 -14.50 3.92
C LEU A 250 19.97 -14.10 5.11
N ILE A 251 20.55 -15.08 5.82
CA ILE A 251 21.46 -14.85 6.96
C ILE A 251 22.74 -14.16 6.50
N PHE A 252 23.35 -14.62 5.40
CA PHE A 252 24.63 -14.08 4.90
C PHE A 252 24.53 -12.71 4.27
N THR A 253 23.34 -12.26 3.85
CA THR A 253 23.14 -11.00 3.12
C THR A 253 22.29 -10.00 3.85
N GLY A 254 21.48 -10.42 4.83
CA GLY A 254 20.45 -9.58 5.42
C GLY A 254 19.36 -9.14 4.44
N ALA A 255 19.25 -9.78 3.27
CA ALA A 255 18.23 -9.49 2.25
C ALA A 255 16.81 -9.70 2.78
N ARG A 256 15.82 -9.14 2.08
CA ARG A 256 14.41 -9.44 2.41
C ARG A 256 14.00 -10.80 1.83
N PRO A 257 13.12 -11.58 2.51
CA PRO A 257 12.68 -12.88 2.00
C PRO A 257 12.19 -12.83 0.55
N SER A 258 11.38 -11.84 0.19
CA SER A 258 10.88 -11.66 -1.18
C SER A 258 12.00 -11.43 -2.21
N GLU A 259 13.09 -10.75 -1.84
CA GLU A 259 14.22 -10.50 -2.73
C GLU A 259 14.97 -11.79 -3.05
N VAL A 260 15.10 -12.69 -2.08
CA VAL A 260 15.72 -14.00 -2.27
C VAL A 260 14.81 -14.96 -3.01
N LEU A 261 13.51 -15.02 -2.66
CA LEU A 261 12.56 -15.95 -3.30
C LEU A 261 12.29 -15.64 -4.77
N HIS A 262 12.40 -14.37 -5.18
CA HIS A 262 12.23 -13.96 -6.58
C HIS A 262 13.57 -13.87 -7.34
N LEU A 263 14.67 -14.35 -6.75
CA LEU A 263 15.99 -14.31 -7.37
C LEU A 263 16.03 -15.28 -8.56
N THR A 264 16.47 -14.75 -9.70
CA THR A 264 16.77 -15.55 -10.91
C THR A 264 18.28 -15.60 -11.16
N TRP A 265 18.73 -16.60 -11.89
CA TRP A 265 20.16 -16.74 -12.21
C TRP A 265 20.71 -15.56 -13.03
N SER A 266 19.87 -14.89 -13.79
CA SER A 266 20.24 -13.66 -14.51
C SER A 266 20.57 -12.47 -13.60
N MET A 267 20.12 -12.51 -12.33
CA MET A 267 20.39 -11.48 -11.32
C MET A 267 21.68 -11.79 -10.52
N VAL A 268 22.28 -12.98 -10.68
CA VAL A 268 23.44 -13.44 -9.91
C VAL A 268 24.71 -13.25 -10.74
N ASP A 269 25.59 -12.39 -10.26
CA ASP A 269 26.92 -12.19 -10.83
C ASP A 269 27.97 -12.66 -9.80
N LEU A 270 28.40 -13.91 -9.94
CA LEU A 270 29.41 -14.50 -9.07
C LEU A 270 30.80 -13.95 -9.33
N GLY A 271 31.09 -13.45 -10.56
CA GLY A 271 32.38 -12.87 -10.91
C GLY A 271 32.64 -11.56 -10.17
N HIS A 272 31.61 -10.71 -10.07
CA HIS A 272 31.69 -9.45 -9.33
C HIS A 272 31.20 -9.61 -7.87
N GLY A 273 30.69 -10.77 -7.46
CA GLY A 273 30.21 -11.03 -6.12
C GLY A 273 28.97 -10.19 -5.76
N ILE A 274 28.02 -10.06 -6.68
CA ILE A 274 26.81 -9.23 -6.48
C ILE A 274 25.53 -9.92 -6.93
N LEU A 275 24.42 -9.48 -6.32
CA LEU A 275 23.05 -9.72 -6.81
C LEU A 275 22.44 -8.41 -7.27
N SER A 276 21.98 -8.37 -8.51
CA SER A 276 21.29 -7.23 -9.10
C SER A 276 19.77 -7.39 -8.98
N ILE A 277 19.15 -6.71 -8.03
CA ILE A 277 17.70 -6.76 -7.80
C ILE A 277 17.04 -5.58 -8.52
N PRO A 278 16.35 -5.79 -9.66
CA PRO A 278 15.80 -4.71 -10.47
C PRO A 278 14.59 -4.03 -9.80
N ASP A 279 13.78 -4.79 -9.05
CA ASP A 279 12.62 -4.26 -8.30
C ASP A 279 12.59 -4.84 -6.89
N SER A 280 12.68 -3.95 -5.91
CA SER A 280 12.47 -4.29 -4.51
C SER A 280 11.39 -3.39 -3.89
N LYS A 281 11.09 -3.56 -2.61
CA LYS A 281 10.20 -2.65 -1.87
C LYS A 281 10.69 -1.18 -1.92
N THR A 282 11.99 -1.00 -2.14
CA THR A 282 12.65 0.32 -2.16
C THR A 282 13.23 0.69 -3.53
N GLY A 283 12.86 0.01 -4.60
CA GLY A 283 13.38 0.17 -5.96
C GLY A 283 14.57 -0.75 -6.26
N ALA A 284 15.25 -0.52 -7.37
CA ALA A 284 16.42 -1.28 -7.76
C ALA A 284 17.54 -1.18 -6.72
N LYS A 285 18.24 -2.27 -6.46
CA LYS A 285 19.40 -2.30 -5.55
C LYS A 285 20.39 -3.40 -5.92
N VAL A 286 21.61 -3.25 -5.45
CA VAL A 286 22.67 -4.28 -5.49
C VAL A 286 22.88 -4.83 -4.09
N ILE A 287 23.02 -6.14 -3.97
CA ILE A 287 23.41 -6.84 -2.74
C ILE A 287 24.81 -7.42 -2.96
N HIS A 288 25.75 -7.07 -2.09
CA HIS A 288 27.09 -7.62 -2.12
C HIS A 288 27.12 -9.02 -1.46
N LEU A 289 27.74 -9.96 -2.14
CA LEU A 289 27.91 -11.33 -1.66
C LEU A 289 29.21 -11.46 -0.87
N SER A 290 29.11 -11.95 0.35
CA SER A 290 30.28 -12.43 1.08
C SER A 290 30.78 -13.75 0.47
N PRO A 291 32.05 -14.16 0.67
CA PRO A 291 32.57 -15.44 0.16
C PRO A 291 31.67 -16.64 0.50
N PRO A 292 31.13 -16.80 1.72
CA PRO A 292 30.21 -17.91 2.03
C PRO A 292 28.89 -17.82 1.20
N ALA A 293 28.36 -16.63 0.94
CA ALA A 293 27.17 -16.48 0.14
C ALA A 293 27.41 -16.81 -1.34
N ALA A 294 28.55 -16.37 -1.90
CA ALA A 294 28.94 -16.70 -3.27
C ALA A 294 29.16 -18.21 -3.44
N LYS A 295 29.88 -18.86 -2.49
CA LYS A 295 30.08 -20.31 -2.48
C LYS A 295 28.77 -21.08 -2.42
N LEU A 296 27.83 -20.66 -1.57
CA LEU A 296 26.51 -21.27 -1.47
C LEU A 296 25.78 -21.23 -2.83
N LEU A 297 25.76 -20.10 -3.51
CA LEU A 297 25.10 -19.94 -4.81
C LEU A 297 25.82 -20.77 -5.90
N ALA A 298 27.15 -20.80 -5.90
CA ALA A 298 27.93 -21.59 -6.86
C ALA A 298 27.66 -23.09 -6.76
N GLN A 299 27.31 -23.59 -5.57
CA GLN A 299 27.04 -25.01 -5.31
C GLN A 299 25.59 -25.43 -5.55
N LEU A 300 24.68 -24.46 -5.74
CA LEU A 300 23.27 -24.76 -6.00
C LEU A 300 23.09 -25.30 -7.42
N PRO A 301 22.38 -26.45 -7.56
CA PRO A 301 22.06 -26.97 -8.88
C PRO A 301 21.10 -26.05 -9.59
N ARG A 302 21.31 -25.86 -10.89
CA ARG A 302 20.36 -25.23 -11.77
C ARG A 302 19.33 -26.26 -12.18
N VAL A 303 18.05 -25.92 -12.02
CA VAL A 303 16.95 -26.77 -12.46
C VAL A 303 16.65 -26.44 -13.91
N ASP A 304 16.63 -27.44 -14.78
CA ASP A 304 16.36 -27.27 -16.20
C ASP A 304 15.05 -26.54 -16.44
N ARG A 305 15.10 -25.54 -17.31
CA ARG A 305 13.96 -24.67 -17.69
C ARG A 305 13.38 -23.80 -16.56
N ASP A 306 13.99 -23.75 -15.37
CA ASP A 306 13.60 -22.81 -14.32
C ASP A 306 14.68 -21.74 -14.16
N ALA A 307 14.30 -20.49 -14.41
CA ALA A 307 15.20 -19.35 -14.25
C ALA A 307 15.46 -19.00 -12.77
N ARG A 308 14.65 -19.52 -11.84
CA ARG A 308 14.73 -19.20 -10.41
C ARG A 308 15.93 -19.89 -9.75
N VAL A 309 16.57 -19.18 -8.83
CA VAL A 309 17.64 -19.74 -7.98
C VAL A 309 17.04 -20.66 -6.93
N PHE A 310 15.86 -20.34 -6.43
CA PHE A 310 15.15 -21.09 -5.39
C PHE A 310 13.76 -21.51 -5.91
N PRO A 311 13.68 -22.57 -6.74
CA PRO A 311 12.40 -23.07 -7.24
C PRO A 311 11.58 -23.66 -6.08
N PRO A 312 10.24 -23.55 -6.10
CA PRO A 312 9.38 -24.15 -5.09
C PRO A 312 9.48 -25.70 -5.16
N HIS A 313 9.39 -26.34 -4.01
CA HIS A 313 9.48 -27.81 -3.92
C HIS A 313 8.22 -28.49 -4.47
N ARG A 314 7.06 -27.86 -4.34
CA ARG A 314 5.78 -28.37 -4.83
C ARG A 314 5.46 -27.79 -6.19
N ARG A 315 5.02 -28.64 -7.15
CA ARG A 315 4.47 -28.18 -8.43
C ARG A 315 3.26 -27.27 -8.15
N GLU A 316 3.22 -26.15 -8.83
CA GLU A 316 2.24 -25.08 -8.61
C GLU A 316 0.81 -25.59 -8.56
N HIS A 317 0.14 -25.37 -7.43
CA HIS A 317 -1.28 -25.17 -7.39
C HIS A 317 -1.52 -23.68 -7.09
N LYS A 318 -1.79 -22.92 -8.17
CA LYS A 318 -2.26 -21.52 -8.15
C LYS A 318 -1.41 -20.50 -7.36
N GLY A 319 -0.40 -19.91 -8.01
CA GLY A 319 0.14 -18.59 -7.65
C GLY A 319 1.44 -18.60 -6.80
N GLN A 320 2.13 -17.49 -6.84
CA GLN A 320 3.45 -17.15 -6.27
C GLN A 320 3.67 -17.49 -4.77
N ARG A 321 2.63 -17.89 -4.04
CA ARG A 321 2.70 -18.15 -2.59
C ARG A 321 3.31 -19.50 -2.17
N VAL A 322 3.56 -20.41 -3.10
CA VAL A 322 4.12 -21.72 -2.77
C VAL A 322 5.55 -21.60 -2.24
N ALA A 323 6.37 -20.76 -2.86
CA ALA A 323 7.74 -20.53 -2.41
C ALA A 323 7.81 -19.85 -1.02
N GLU A 324 6.90 -18.90 -0.73
CA GLU A 324 6.80 -18.28 0.60
C GLU A 324 6.36 -19.30 1.66
N ALA A 325 5.39 -20.16 1.34
CA ALA A 325 4.89 -21.20 2.24
C ALA A 325 5.94 -22.27 2.50
N ASP A 326 6.74 -22.66 1.49
CA ASP A 326 7.84 -23.60 1.62
C ASP A 326 8.96 -23.03 2.51
N LEU A 327 9.30 -21.74 2.34
CA LEU A 327 10.29 -21.07 3.17
C LEU A 327 9.84 -20.96 4.63
N GLU A 328 8.57 -20.60 4.86
CA GLU A 328 7.99 -20.51 6.22
C GLU A 328 7.94 -21.89 6.90
N SER A 329 7.56 -22.93 6.16
CA SER A 329 7.56 -24.30 6.65
C SER A 329 8.98 -24.79 6.99
N ALA A 330 9.95 -24.53 6.12
CA ALA A 330 11.35 -24.84 6.34
C ALA A 330 11.90 -24.09 7.56
N TRP A 331 11.61 -22.79 7.66
CA TRP A 331 12.03 -22.00 8.82
C TRP A 331 11.47 -22.53 10.12
N ARG A 332 10.21 -22.95 10.16
CA ARG A 332 9.61 -23.55 11.36
C ARG A 332 10.39 -24.77 11.83
N ARG A 333 10.71 -25.69 10.93
CA ARG A 333 11.51 -26.90 11.26
C ARG A 333 12.92 -26.53 11.74
N VAL A 334 13.59 -25.62 11.03
CA VAL A 334 14.93 -25.13 11.42
C VAL A 334 14.91 -24.47 12.80
N ARG A 335 13.93 -23.61 13.04
CA ARG A 335 13.75 -22.90 14.30
C ARG A 335 13.53 -23.86 15.46
N ASP A 336 12.63 -24.82 15.27
CA ASP A 336 12.26 -25.78 16.31
C ASP A 336 13.43 -26.71 16.62
N ARG A 337 14.17 -27.21 15.61
CA ARG A 337 15.41 -28.00 15.76
C ARG A 337 16.51 -27.20 16.48
N ALA A 338 16.63 -25.91 16.18
CA ALA A 338 17.61 -25.01 16.79
C ALA A 338 17.20 -24.49 18.18
N LYS A 339 15.99 -24.82 18.67
CA LYS A 339 15.41 -24.31 19.92
C LYS A 339 15.40 -22.77 19.97
N LEU A 340 14.91 -22.13 18.90
CA LEU A 340 14.83 -20.68 18.75
C LEU A 340 13.38 -20.22 18.89
N GLU A 341 12.78 -20.39 20.06
CA GLU A 341 11.38 -20.05 20.31
C GLU A 341 11.09 -18.57 20.04
N GLY A 342 9.96 -18.30 19.38
CA GLY A 342 9.50 -16.95 19.08
C GLY A 342 10.32 -16.15 18.07
N VAL A 343 11.41 -16.72 17.54
CA VAL A 343 12.28 -16.07 16.54
C VAL A 343 11.66 -16.19 15.14
N ARG A 344 11.45 -15.07 14.48
CA ARG A 344 11.04 -15.04 13.06
C ARG A 344 12.26 -15.14 12.16
N LEU A 345 12.09 -15.63 10.95
CA LEU A 345 13.16 -15.66 9.94
C LEU A 345 13.78 -14.26 9.72
N TYR A 346 12.95 -13.22 9.75
CA TYR A 346 13.42 -11.85 9.60
C TYR A 346 14.33 -11.41 10.75
N ASP A 347 14.05 -11.84 11.98
CA ASP A 347 14.88 -11.57 13.16
C ASP A 347 16.20 -12.32 13.07
N ALA A 348 16.16 -13.61 12.71
CA ALA A 348 17.35 -14.45 12.55
C ALA A 348 18.28 -14.00 11.42
N ALA A 349 17.72 -13.52 10.31
CA ALA A 349 18.51 -13.10 9.16
C ALA A 349 18.85 -11.59 9.26
N ARG A 350 17.88 -10.72 8.98
CA ARG A 350 18.17 -9.30 8.74
C ARG A 350 18.51 -8.51 10.01
N HIS A 351 17.80 -8.78 11.12
CA HIS A 351 18.13 -8.08 12.37
C HIS A 351 19.46 -8.56 12.94
N SER A 352 19.77 -9.87 12.86
CA SER A 352 21.05 -10.42 13.31
C SER A 352 22.20 -9.96 12.42
N PHE A 353 22.02 -9.91 11.08
CA PHE A 353 23.02 -9.36 10.16
C PHE A 353 23.35 -7.90 10.49
N ALA A 354 22.30 -7.06 10.68
CA ALA A 354 22.48 -5.67 11.04
C ALA A 354 23.18 -5.49 12.39
N SER A 355 22.76 -6.26 13.39
CA SER A 355 23.34 -6.25 14.74
C SER A 355 24.82 -6.60 14.70
N LEU A 356 25.18 -7.69 14.03
CA LEU A 356 26.58 -8.11 13.89
C LEU A 356 27.43 -7.09 13.15
N ALA A 357 26.91 -6.47 12.08
CA ALA A 357 27.62 -5.46 11.35
C ALA A 357 27.91 -4.21 12.21
N VAL A 358 26.89 -3.75 12.98
CA VAL A 358 27.05 -2.59 13.88
C VAL A 358 28.00 -2.91 15.04
N SER A 359 27.83 -4.07 15.69
CA SER A 359 28.70 -4.50 16.79
C SER A 359 30.14 -4.76 16.32
N GLY A 360 30.33 -5.09 15.04
CA GLY A 360 31.63 -5.18 14.39
C GLY A 360 32.23 -3.85 13.97
N GLY A 361 31.64 -2.71 14.33
CA GLY A 361 32.15 -1.37 14.08
C GLY A 361 31.77 -0.75 12.74
N ALA A 362 30.89 -1.39 11.96
CA ALA A 362 30.38 -0.77 10.74
C ALA A 362 29.49 0.44 11.06
N SER A 363 29.69 1.57 10.35
CA SER A 363 28.86 2.74 10.53
C SER A 363 27.40 2.45 10.13
N LEU A 364 26.43 3.10 10.80
CA LEU A 364 25.01 2.96 10.48
C LEU A 364 24.71 3.32 9.02
N TYR A 365 25.48 4.22 8.42
CA TYR A 365 25.36 4.56 7.00
C TYR A 365 25.69 3.36 6.11
N LEU A 366 26.82 2.67 6.37
CA LEU A 366 27.24 1.47 5.62
C LEU A 366 26.24 0.32 5.82
N VAL A 367 25.79 0.08 7.05
CA VAL A 367 24.77 -0.92 7.36
C VAL A 367 23.46 -0.59 6.64
N GLY A 368 23.05 0.68 6.61
CA GLY A 368 21.89 1.13 5.84
C GLY A 368 22.02 0.83 4.34
N GLY A 369 23.21 1.09 3.77
CA GLY A 369 23.55 0.75 2.39
C GLY A 369 23.46 -0.76 2.11
N LEU A 370 24.11 -1.60 2.93
CA LEU A 370 24.06 -3.05 2.81
C LEU A 370 22.64 -3.60 2.85
N LEU A 371 21.82 -3.04 3.73
CA LEU A 371 20.41 -3.45 3.87
C LEU A 371 19.48 -2.83 2.81
N GLY A 372 19.93 -1.83 2.07
CA GLY A 372 19.09 -1.08 1.11
C GLY A 372 18.00 -0.27 1.80
N HIS A 373 18.34 0.46 2.88
CA HIS A 373 17.45 1.39 3.55
C HIS A 373 17.52 2.76 2.84
N ARG A 374 16.37 3.28 2.40
CA ARG A 374 16.27 4.64 1.84
C ARG A 374 16.29 5.73 2.90
N LYS A 375 15.78 5.42 4.10
CA LYS A 375 15.70 6.36 5.23
C LYS A 375 16.71 5.95 6.30
N THR A 376 17.56 6.86 6.73
CA THR A 376 18.53 6.66 7.81
C THR A 376 17.84 6.27 9.12
N SER A 377 16.65 6.83 9.40
CA SER A 377 15.84 6.50 10.57
C SER A 377 15.51 5.00 10.69
N THR A 378 15.48 4.27 9.58
CA THR A 378 15.25 2.81 9.61
C THR A 378 16.46 2.06 10.19
N THR A 379 17.67 2.57 10.00
CA THR A 379 18.90 1.96 10.51
C THR A 379 19.21 2.43 11.93
N GLN A 380 18.73 3.59 12.35
CA GLN A 380 18.93 4.15 13.70
C GLN A 380 18.46 3.21 14.82
N ARG A 381 17.52 2.29 14.53
CA ARG A 381 17.10 1.25 15.49
C ARG A 381 18.23 0.36 15.99
N TYR A 382 19.36 0.27 15.27
CA TYR A 382 20.53 -0.49 15.66
C TYR A 382 21.62 0.35 16.33
N ALA A 383 21.40 1.65 16.51
CA ALA A 383 22.41 2.56 17.05
C ALA A 383 22.85 2.19 18.48
N HIS A 384 21.93 1.67 19.29
CA HIS A 384 22.20 1.23 20.66
C HIS A 384 23.11 -0.01 20.76
N LEU A 385 23.33 -0.73 19.65
CA LEU A 385 24.23 -1.90 19.58
C LEU A 385 25.67 -1.52 19.28
N SER A 386 25.92 -0.28 18.92
CA SER A 386 27.28 0.22 18.75
C SER A 386 27.92 0.37 20.13
N ALA A 387 29.00 -0.38 20.41
CA ALA A 387 29.81 -0.18 21.60
C ALA A 387 30.31 1.27 21.58
N ASP A 388 30.05 2.04 22.61
CA ASP A 388 30.23 3.50 22.73
C ASP A 388 31.11 4.15 21.64
N PRO A 389 30.54 4.45 20.45
CA PRO A 389 31.35 4.90 19.32
C PRO A 389 31.90 6.28 19.58
N LEU A 390 31.27 7.04 20.47
CA LEU A 390 31.72 8.40 20.84
C LEU A 390 33.02 8.32 21.63
N GLN A 391 33.10 7.42 22.62
CA GLN A 391 34.33 7.26 23.40
C GLN A 391 35.45 6.69 22.54
N ALA A 392 35.19 5.70 21.70
CA ALA A 392 36.17 5.08 20.81
C ALA A 392 36.71 6.11 19.77
N VAL A 393 35.83 6.89 19.16
CA VAL A 393 36.23 7.97 18.23
C VAL A 393 36.97 9.07 18.96
N ASN A 394 36.50 9.52 20.12
CA ASN A 394 37.16 10.55 20.92
C ASN A 394 38.57 10.12 21.33
N ASN A 395 38.73 8.87 21.80
CA ASN A 395 40.06 8.33 22.14
C ASN A 395 40.98 8.27 20.92
N ALA A 396 40.45 7.78 19.76
CA ALA A 396 41.25 7.74 18.52
C ALA A 396 41.66 9.12 18.01
N VAL A 397 40.75 10.09 18.09
CA VAL A 397 41.04 11.49 17.74
C VAL A 397 42.04 12.08 18.71
N GLY A 398 41.81 11.92 20.01
CA GLY A 398 42.73 12.41 21.06
C GLY A 398 44.13 11.84 20.90
N GLN A 399 44.29 10.55 20.67
CA GLN A 399 45.58 9.90 20.42
C GLN A 399 46.30 10.48 19.18
N ARG A 400 45.53 10.70 18.09
CA ARG A 400 46.11 11.30 16.88
C ARG A 400 46.56 12.74 17.07
N LEU A 401 45.75 13.53 17.75
CA LEU A 401 46.10 14.90 18.09
C LEU A 401 47.33 14.94 18.99
N ALA A 402 47.40 14.09 20.00
CA ALA A 402 48.57 14.01 20.87
C ALA A 402 49.82 13.62 20.09
N ALA A 403 49.75 12.60 19.23
CA ALA A 403 50.87 12.19 18.39
C ALA A 403 51.32 13.32 17.42
N ALA A 404 50.37 14.05 16.83
CA ALA A 404 50.66 15.15 15.94
C ALA A 404 51.31 16.31 16.69
N LEU A 405 50.85 16.65 17.89
CA LEU A 405 51.42 17.70 18.75
C LEU A 405 52.83 17.36 19.22
N GLU A 406 53.14 16.08 19.38
CA GLU A 406 54.48 15.57 19.77
C GLU A 406 55.42 15.34 18.56
N GLY A 407 54.99 15.72 17.35
CA GLY A 407 55.79 15.55 16.13
C GLY A 407 55.98 14.09 15.70
N ARG A 408 55.22 13.15 16.27
CA ARG A 408 55.27 11.74 15.90
C ARG A 408 54.33 11.45 14.72
N LYS A 409 54.78 10.69 13.71
CA LYS A 409 53.91 10.22 12.64
C LYS A 409 52.84 9.31 13.20
N ALA A 410 51.58 9.72 13.17
CA ALA A 410 50.44 8.88 13.54
C ALA A 410 50.38 7.67 12.60
N LYS A 411 50.22 6.46 13.17
CA LYS A 411 50.02 5.22 12.39
C LYS A 411 48.76 5.43 11.54
N ALA A 412 48.88 5.26 10.22
CA ALA A 412 47.76 5.42 9.30
C ALA A 412 46.60 4.51 9.68
N PRO A 413 45.34 4.98 9.59
CA PRO A 413 44.20 4.10 9.76
C PRO A 413 44.18 3.02 8.66
N PRO A 414 43.59 1.83 8.91
CA PRO A 414 43.38 0.88 7.83
C PRO A 414 42.65 1.61 6.71
N ALA A 415 43.18 1.52 5.49
CA ALA A 415 42.67 2.21 4.33
C ALA A 415 41.20 1.87 4.12
N LEU A 416 40.33 2.88 4.11
CA LEU A 416 38.98 2.73 3.60
C LEU A 416 39.09 2.33 2.12
N PRO A 417 38.34 1.33 1.65
CA PRO A 417 38.37 0.94 0.25
C PRO A 417 38.04 2.18 -0.60
N GLN A 418 38.99 2.56 -1.44
CA GLN A 418 38.81 3.68 -2.37
C GLN A 418 37.64 3.34 -3.30
N LYS A 419 36.72 4.30 -3.44
CA LYS A 419 35.70 4.26 -4.49
C LYS A 419 36.40 4.07 -5.82
N ALA A 420 36.15 2.97 -6.49
CA ALA A 420 36.45 2.85 -7.91
C ALA A 420 35.71 4.00 -8.60
N ARG A 421 36.48 4.95 -9.14
CA ARG A 421 35.96 5.95 -10.07
C ARG A 421 35.56 5.23 -11.35
N ARG A 422 34.24 5.11 -11.59
CA ARG A 422 33.62 5.28 -12.91
C ARG A 422 32.12 5.32 -12.76
#